data_cc47b5d0a5a3b168c8dd196f7bb3d940
#
_entry.id   cc47b5d0a5a3b168c8dd196f7bb3d940
#
_cell.length_a   1.000
_cell.length_b   1.000
_cell.length_c   1.000
_cell.angle_alpha   90.00
_cell.angle_beta   90.00
_cell.angle_gamma   90.00
#
_symmetry.space_group_name_H-M   'P 1'
#
loop_
_entity.id
_entity.type
_entity.pdbx_description
1 polymer ?
#
loop_
_entity_poly.entity_id
_entity_poly.type
_entity_poly.pdbx_seq_one_letter_code
_entity_poly.pdbx_strand_id
1 'polypeptide(L)'
;MKNCIDEKIPYTPQFIVIYILWYPMIAFFPVLLYYCSASGYAVYMVAITTDILISLAVYLVYPSSFERPAPPDGFWGWIMRIVYRCDYKGKNCMPSMHCSMCFIIIAFSVSVKGIPLWMRMVFSIISVLIVFSTVFTKQHVIIDVITAALLAAVCCFAGGIADPESVLMILGLR
;
A
#
# COMPACT_ATOMS: atom_id res chain seq x y z
N MET A 1 8.96 -3.31 17.19
CA MET A 1 8.00 -2.74 18.17
C MET A 1 6.70 -3.54 18.11
N LYS A 2 6.59 -4.63 18.86
CA LYS A 2 5.31 -5.36 18.99
C LYS A 2 4.55 -4.81 20.20
N ASN A 3 3.26 -4.59 20.05
CA ASN A 3 2.38 -4.14 21.13
C ASN A 3 1.54 -5.34 21.61
N CYS A 4 0.97 -5.28 22.83
CA CYS A 4 0.08 -6.33 23.37
C CYS A 4 -1.10 -6.68 22.43
N ILE A 5 -1.51 -5.76 21.56
CA ILE A 5 -2.56 -6.00 20.57
C ILE A 5 -2.03 -6.86 19.41
N ASP A 6 -0.78 -6.65 18.98
CA ASP A 6 -0.16 -7.45 17.92
C ASP A 6 -0.03 -8.93 18.29
N GLU A 7 0.13 -9.24 19.57
CA GLU A 7 0.22 -10.62 20.08
C GLU A 7 -1.13 -11.34 20.04
N LYS A 8 -2.25 -10.60 20.22
CA LYS A 8 -3.61 -11.14 20.16
C LYS A 8 -4.07 -11.49 18.74
N ILE A 9 -3.45 -10.92 17.72
CA ILE A 9 -3.81 -11.21 16.33
C ILE A 9 -3.21 -12.56 15.92
N PRO A 10 -4.01 -13.51 15.44
CA PRO A 10 -3.50 -14.82 15.04
C PRO A 10 -2.60 -14.73 13.82
N TYR A 11 -1.56 -15.55 13.77
CA TYR A 11 -0.76 -15.74 12.57
C TYR A 11 -1.52 -16.64 11.60
N THR A 12 -1.91 -16.12 10.44
CA THR A 12 -2.72 -16.83 9.46
C THR A 12 -2.03 -16.76 8.08
N PRO A 13 -1.12 -17.70 7.77
CA PRO A 13 -0.34 -17.69 6.53
C PRO A 13 -1.16 -17.70 5.24
N GLN A 14 -2.39 -18.20 5.28
CA GLN A 14 -3.30 -18.26 4.12
C GLN A 14 -3.61 -16.86 3.55
N PHE A 15 -3.60 -15.83 4.39
CA PHE A 15 -3.80 -14.44 3.94
C PHE A 15 -2.69 -13.93 3.03
N ILE A 16 -1.59 -14.68 2.84
CA ILE A 16 -0.52 -14.31 1.92
C ILE A 16 -0.99 -14.17 0.47
N VAL A 17 -2.02 -14.90 0.07
CA VAL A 17 -2.62 -14.78 -1.28
C VAL A 17 -3.26 -13.40 -1.46
N ILE A 18 -3.93 -12.90 -0.41
CA ILE A 18 -4.52 -11.55 -0.41
C ILE A 18 -3.41 -10.50 -0.42
N TYR A 19 -2.37 -10.71 0.39
CA TYR A 19 -1.20 -9.82 0.42
C TYR A 19 -0.56 -9.64 -0.97
N ILE A 20 -0.39 -10.73 -1.72
CA ILE A 20 0.21 -10.71 -3.06
C ILE A 20 -0.64 -9.92 -4.07
N LEU A 21 -1.96 -9.79 -3.87
CA LEU A 21 -2.81 -8.96 -4.74
C LEU A 21 -2.40 -7.49 -4.76
N TRP A 22 -1.58 -7.04 -3.83
CA TRP A 22 -1.01 -5.70 -3.84
C TRP A 22 -0.21 -5.41 -5.13
N TYR A 23 0.60 -6.35 -5.60
CA TYR A 23 1.43 -6.17 -6.80
C TYR A 23 0.62 -5.87 -8.07
N PRO A 24 -0.36 -6.70 -8.45
CA PRO A 24 -1.20 -6.37 -9.59
C PRO A 24 -2.04 -5.11 -9.35
N MET A 25 -2.48 -4.85 -8.12
CA MET A 25 -3.30 -3.69 -7.80
C MET A 25 -2.56 -2.37 -8.04
N ILE A 26 -1.30 -2.24 -7.61
CA ILE A 26 -0.49 -1.04 -7.85
C ILE A 26 -0.15 -0.84 -9.33
N ALA A 27 -0.15 -1.90 -10.13
CA ALA A 27 0.08 -1.82 -11.57
C ALA A 27 -1.20 -1.43 -12.35
N PHE A 28 -2.34 -2.03 -11.99
CA PHE A 28 -3.59 -1.82 -12.74
C PHE A 28 -4.34 -0.54 -12.36
N PHE A 29 -4.28 -0.12 -11.09
CA PHE A 29 -5.04 1.04 -10.65
C PHE A 29 -4.64 2.36 -11.34
N PRO A 30 -3.34 2.72 -11.49
CA PRO A 30 -2.97 3.92 -12.24
C PRO A 30 -3.38 3.86 -13.71
N VAL A 31 -3.33 2.69 -14.34
CA VAL A 31 -3.81 2.51 -15.72
C VAL A 31 -5.32 2.79 -15.79
N LEU A 32 -6.10 2.24 -14.87
CA LEU A 32 -7.53 2.55 -14.78
C LEU A 32 -7.78 4.06 -14.60
N LEU A 33 -7.04 4.70 -13.70
CA LEU A 33 -7.17 6.15 -13.47
C LEU A 33 -6.89 6.95 -14.72
N TYR A 34 -5.83 6.63 -15.46
CA TYR A 34 -5.46 7.31 -16.69
C TYR A 34 -6.61 7.31 -17.70
N TYR A 35 -7.25 6.16 -17.90
CA TYR A 35 -8.38 6.04 -18.84
C TYR A 35 -9.68 6.66 -18.33
N CYS A 36 -9.89 6.68 -17.01
CA CYS A 36 -11.11 7.26 -16.41
C CYS A 36 -11.01 8.77 -16.18
N SER A 37 -9.83 9.26 -15.84
CA SER A 37 -9.58 10.68 -15.52
C SER A 37 -8.09 11.00 -15.57
N ALA A 38 -7.63 11.63 -16.64
CA ALA A 38 -6.23 12.05 -16.77
C ALA A 38 -5.80 12.98 -15.61
N SER A 39 -6.67 13.93 -15.21
CA SER A 39 -6.41 14.78 -14.04
C SER A 39 -6.32 13.99 -12.74
N GLY A 40 -7.23 13.01 -12.53
CA GLY A 40 -7.18 12.11 -11.38
C GLY A 40 -5.90 11.27 -11.36
N TYR A 41 -5.45 10.79 -12.52
CA TYR A 41 -4.19 10.08 -12.67
C TYR A 41 -2.99 10.98 -12.28
N ALA A 42 -2.94 12.24 -12.78
CA ALA A 42 -1.86 13.16 -12.47
C ALA A 42 -1.74 13.42 -10.96
N VAL A 43 -2.84 13.71 -10.30
CA VAL A 43 -2.91 13.93 -8.85
C VAL A 43 -2.52 12.65 -8.07
N TYR A 44 -2.96 11.48 -8.53
CA TYR A 44 -2.57 10.19 -7.95
C TYR A 44 -1.05 9.95 -8.07
N MET A 45 -0.44 10.26 -9.21
CA MET A 45 1.01 10.09 -9.41
C MET A 45 1.81 10.96 -8.45
N VAL A 46 1.36 12.19 -8.17
CA VAL A 46 1.99 13.03 -7.14
C VAL A 46 1.86 12.39 -5.76
N ALA A 47 0.67 11.90 -5.41
CA ALA A 47 0.45 11.26 -4.10
C ALA A 47 1.34 10.02 -3.90
N ILE A 48 1.40 9.13 -4.89
CA ILE A 48 2.24 7.91 -4.83
C ILE A 48 3.73 8.24 -4.81
N THR A 49 4.17 9.20 -5.63
CA THR A 49 5.59 9.62 -5.63
C THR A 49 5.97 10.22 -4.28
N THR A 50 5.10 11.03 -3.69
CA THR A 50 5.31 11.60 -2.36
C THR A 50 5.39 10.49 -1.28
N ASP A 51 4.51 9.50 -1.35
CA ASP A 51 4.52 8.34 -0.45
C ASP A 51 5.85 7.57 -0.51
N ILE A 52 6.31 7.27 -1.72
CA ILE A 52 7.58 6.58 -1.94
C ILE A 52 8.75 7.40 -1.38
N LEU A 53 8.82 8.69 -1.69
CA LEU A 53 9.92 9.55 -1.26
C LEU A 53 9.98 9.70 0.25
N ILE A 54 8.84 9.95 0.90
CA ILE A 54 8.77 10.06 2.37
C ILE A 54 9.10 8.71 3.03
N SER A 55 8.54 7.61 2.52
CA SER A 55 8.83 6.27 3.05
C SER A 55 10.32 5.95 2.96
N LEU A 56 10.95 6.19 1.81
CA LEU A 56 12.39 5.99 1.63
C LEU A 56 13.21 6.88 2.58
N ALA A 57 12.85 8.14 2.73
CA ALA A 57 13.52 9.05 3.68
C ALA A 57 13.43 8.53 5.12
N VAL A 58 12.24 8.06 5.54
CA VAL A 58 12.04 7.46 6.87
C VAL A 58 12.89 6.19 7.01
N TYR A 59 12.93 5.31 6.02
CA TYR A 59 13.73 4.08 6.06
C TYR A 59 15.23 4.33 6.16
N LEU A 60 15.70 5.42 5.56
CA LEU A 60 17.12 5.81 5.65
C LEU A 60 17.49 6.37 7.03
N VAL A 61 16.59 7.15 7.63
CA VAL A 61 16.85 7.81 8.92
C VAL A 61 16.51 6.90 10.10
N TYR A 62 15.44 6.11 9.98
CA TYR A 62 14.91 5.26 11.03
C TYR A 62 14.60 3.84 10.52
N PRO A 63 15.63 3.03 10.24
CA PRO A 63 15.44 1.65 9.77
C PRO A 63 14.75 0.81 10.85
N SER A 64 13.47 0.56 10.66
CA SER A 64 12.65 -0.26 11.56
C SER A 64 12.69 -1.73 11.15
N SER A 65 12.67 -2.62 12.12
CA SER A 65 12.57 -4.06 11.87
C SER A 65 11.83 -4.76 13.01
N PHE A 66 11.22 -5.88 12.70
CA PHE A 66 10.69 -6.80 13.71
C PHE A 66 10.89 -8.25 13.28
N GLU A 67 10.89 -9.13 14.27
CA GLU A 67 11.08 -10.56 14.03
C GLU A 67 9.77 -11.18 13.53
N ARG A 68 9.83 -11.77 12.34
CA ARG A 68 8.71 -12.48 11.71
C ARG A 68 8.66 -13.93 12.16
N PRO A 69 7.46 -14.54 12.28
CA PRO A 69 7.33 -15.97 12.57
C PRO A 69 7.99 -16.80 11.46
N ALA A 70 8.52 -17.97 11.83
CA ALA A 70 8.99 -18.92 10.84
C ALA A 70 7.83 -19.35 9.93
N PRO A 71 8.04 -19.43 8.59
CA PRO A 71 7.03 -19.93 7.69
C PRO A 71 6.67 -21.39 8.03
N PRO A 72 5.39 -21.76 8.04
CA PRO A 72 4.97 -23.13 8.31
C PRO A 72 5.41 -24.10 7.20
N ASP A 73 5.27 -25.39 7.42
CA ASP A 73 5.47 -26.38 6.38
C ASP A 73 4.33 -26.38 5.36
N GLY A 74 4.61 -26.95 4.18
CA GLY A 74 3.63 -27.10 3.09
C GLY A 74 3.50 -25.89 2.18
N PHE A 75 2.38 -25.85 1.42
CA PHE A 75 2.13 -24.91 0.34
C PHE A 75 2.16 -23.43 0.80
N TRP A 76 1.49 -23.11 1.90
CA TRP A 76 1.43 -21.74 2.42
C TRP A 76 2.80 -21.26 2.89
N GLY A 77 3.57 -22.12 3.53
CA GLY A 77 4.94 -21.81 3.94
C GLY A 77 5.89 -21.65 2.77
N TRP A 78 5.67 -22.36 1.66
CA TRP A 78 6.44 -22.17 0.45
C TRP A 78 6.21 -20.75 -0.13
N ILE A 79 4.95 -20.29 -0.25
CA ILE A 79 4.62 -18.93 -0.69
C ILE A 79 5.20 -17.90 0.27
N MET A 80 5.03 -18.08 1.57
CA MET A 80 5.60 -17.18 2.60
C MET A 80 7.12 -17.05 2.46
N ARG A 81 7.83 -18.15 2.21
CA ARG A 81 9.30 -18.11 1.98
C ARG A 81 9.68 -17.27 0.76
N ILE A 82 8.89 -17.31 -0.31
CA ILE A 82 9.10 -16.47 -1.49
C ILE A 82 8.94 -15.00 -1.10
N VAL A 83 7.82 -14.64 -0.47
CA VAL A 83 7.55 -13.26 -0.05
C VAL A 83 8.64 -12.75 0.91
N TYR A 84 9.06 -13.56 1.90
CA TYR A 84 10.12 -13.17 2.85
C TYR A 84 11.47 -12.91 2.17
N ARG A 85 11.76 -13.57 1.04
CA ARG A 85 12.97 -13.29 0.24
C ARG A 85 12.84 -11.97 -0.52
N CYS A 86 11.66 -11.66 -1.03
CA CYS A 86 11.40 -10.40 -1.74
C CYS A 86 11.41 -9.20 -0.79
N ASP A 87 10.85 -9.35 0.41
CA ASP A 87 10.68 -8.27 1.40
C ASP A 87 11.93 -8.05 2.29
N TYR A 88 13.10 -8.26 1.80
CA TYR A 88 14.38 -7.97 2.44
C TYR A 88 14.43 -8.20 3.96
N LYS A 89 14.06 -9.40 4.39
CA LYS A 89 14.18 -9.88 5.79
C LYS A 89 13.43 -9.06 6.85
N GLY A 90 12.32 -8.39 6.52
CA GLY A 90 11.52 -7.62 7.48
C GLY A 90 12.21 -6.36 8.00
N LYS A 91 13.03 -5.73 7.18
CA LYS A 91 13.57 -4.39 7.41
C LYS A 91 12.68 -3.33 6.78
N ASN A 92 12.76 -2.09 7.29
CA ASN A 92 12.00 -0.96 6.77
C ASN A 92 10.48 -1.20 6.80
N CYS A 93 9.97 -1.52 7.98
CA CYS A 93 8.57 -1.89 8.17
C CYS A 93 7.66 -0.68 8.42
N MET A 94 8.18 0.42 8.95
CA MET A 94 7.41 1.61 9.34
C MET A 94 7.89 2.85 8.57
N PRO A 95 6.97 3.59 7.88
CA PRO A 95 5.56 3.25 7.61
C PRO A 95 5.44 2.08 6.62
N SER A 96 4.30 1.36 6.64
CA SER A 96 4.05 0.29 5.69
C SER A 96 3.64 0.84 4.32
N MET A 97 4.51 0.72 3.30
CA MET A 97 4.17 1.12 1.92
C MET A 97 3.00 0.31 1.34
N HIS A 98 2.84 -0.95 1.73
CA HIS A 98 1.67 -1.74 1.32
C HIS A 98 0.37 -1.11 1.82
N CYS A 99 0.35 -0.68 3.08
CA CYS A 99 -0.83 -0.07 3.68
C CYS A 99 -1.05 1.37 3.18
N SER A 100 0.00 2.21 3.09
CA SER A 100 -0.15 3.60 2.65
C SER A 100 -0.68 3.68 1.21
N MET A 101 -0.13 2.90 0.30
CA MET A 101 -0.63 2.83 -1.08
C MET A 101 -2.06 2.29 -1.15
N CYS A 102 -2.44 1.31 -0.32
CA CYS A 102 -3.82 0.85 -0.23
C CYS A 102 -4.77 1.98 0.23
N PHE A 103 -4.40 2.76 1.24
CA PHE A 103 -5.21 3.90 1.69
C PHE A 103 -5.32 5.00 0.63
N ILE A 104 -4.24 5.28 -0.11
CA ILE A 104 -4.26 6.20 -1.25
C ILE A 104 -5.22 5.67 -2.33
N ILE A 105 -5.14 4.39 -2.70
CA ILE A 105 -6.04 3.78 -3.68
C ILE A 105 -7.50 3.88 -3.24
N ILE A 106 -7.83 3.65 -1.96
CA ILE A 106 -9.18 3.83 -1.43
C ILE A 106 -9.63 5.28 -1.61
N ALA A 107 -8.81 6.25 -1.20
CA ALA A 107 -9.13 7.66 -1.31
C ALA A 107 -9.42 8.07 -2.76
N PHE A 108 -8.60 7.67 -3.72
CA PHE A 108 -8.79 7.98 -5.13
C PHE A 108 -9.94 7.19 -5.75
N SER A 109 -10.17 5.94 -5.35
CA SER A 109 -11.32 5.16 -5.79
C SER A 109 -12.64 5.85 -5.45
N VAL A 110 -12.72 6.47 -4.28
CA VAL A 110 -13.93 7.17 -3.81
C VAL A 110 -14.05 8.56 -4.43
N SER A 111 -12.95 9.31 -4.54
CA SER A 111 -12.95 10.72 -4.92
C SER A 111 -13.07 10.96 -6.43
N VAL A 112 -12.50 10.09 -7.28
CA VAL A 112 -12.47 10.28 -8.74
C VAL A 112 -13.79 9.81 -9.34
N LYS A 113 -14.62 10.77 -9.79
CA LYS A 113 -15.98 10.50 -10.31
C LYS A 113 -16.01 9.68 -11.60
N GLY A 114 -14.95 9.70 -12.41
CA GLY A 114 -14.87 8.96 -13.68
C GLY A 114 -14.79 7.42 -13.52
N ILE A 115 -14.45 6.91 -12.36
CA ILE A 115 -14.37 5.47 -12.11
C ILE A 115 -15.77 4.89 -11.91
N PRO A 116 -16.16 3.80 -12.61
CA PRO A 116 -17.44 3.11 -12.38
C PRO A 116 -17.61 2.64 -10.93
N LEU A 117 -18.81 2.75 -10.38
CA LEU A 117 -19.07 2.43 -8.96
C LEU A 117 -18.60 1.03 -8.55
N TRP A 118 -18.85 0.02 -9.38
CA TRP A 118 -18.41 -1.35 -9.08
C TRP A 118 -16.89 -1.49 -8.99
N MET A 119 -16.13 -0.78 -9.85
CA MET A 119 -14.67 -0.74 -9.77
C MET A 119 -14.18 -0.05 -8.49
N ARG A 120 -14.81 1.08 -8.11
CA ARG A 120 -14.53 1.75 -6.83
C ARG A 120 -14.66 0.79 -5.66
N MET A 121 -15.77 0.02 -5.64
CA MET A 121 -16.03 -0.96 -4.59
C MET A 121 -14.97 -2.08 -4.61
N VAL A 122 -14.65 -2.64 -5.77
CA VAL A 122 -13.66 -3.72 -5.91
C VAL A 122 -12.29 -3.26 -5.41
N PHE A 123 -11.75 -2.15 -5.90
CA PHE A 123 -10.44 -1.65 -5.48
C PHE A 123 -10.42 -1.28 -4.00
N SER A 124 -11.49 -0.67 -3.47
CA SER A 124 -11.57 -0.34 -2.03
C SER A 124 -11.61 -1.60 -1.16
N ILE A 125 -12.43 -2.59 -1.51
CA ILE A 125 -12.53 -3.85 -0.75
C ILE A 125 -11.20 -4.60 -0.78
N ILE A 126 -10.59 -4.76 -1.96
CA ILE A 126 -9.30 -5.45 -2.08
C ILE A 126 -8.23 -4.71 -1.27
N SER A 127 -8.17 -3.38 -1.32
CA SER A 127 -7.24 -2.57 -0.53
C SER A 127 -7.41 -2.80 0.98
N VAL A 128 -8.64 -2.81 1.48
CA VAL A 128 -8.93 -3.10 2.89
C VAL A 128 -8.48 -4.52 3.25
N LEU A 129 -8.77 -5.50 2.41
CA LEU A 129 -8.36 -6.90 2.64
C LEU A 129 -6.83 -7.03 2.64
N ILE A 130 -6.11 -6.30 1.77
CA ILE A 130 -4.64 -6.28 1.76
C ILE A 130 -4.11 -5.70 3.08
N VAL A 131 -4.65 -4.57 3.55
CA VAL A 131 -4.24 -3.98 4.85
C VAL A 131 -4.40 -5.00 5.98
N PHE A 132 -5.53 -5.69 6.06
CA PHE A 132 -5.71 -6.76 7.05
C PHE A 132 -4.71 -7.90 6.85
N SER A 133 -4.47 -8.32 5.60
CA SER A 133 -3.55 -9.41 5.30
C SER A 133 -2.13 -9.14 5.78
N THR A 134 -1.66 -7.88 5.74
CA THR A 134 -0.32 -7.51 6.23
C THR A 134 -0.13 -7.84 7.72
N VAL A 135 -1.18 -7.65 8.51
CA VAL A 135 -1.16 -7.89 9.97
C VAL A 135 -1.37 -9.37 10.29
N PHE A 136 -2.28 -10.07 9.58
CA PHE A 136 -2.51 -11.51 9.77
C PHE A 136 -1.35 -12.39 9.31
N THR A 137 -0.62 -11.98 8.27
CA THR A 137 0.60 -12.65 7.82
C THR A 137 1.83 -12.24 8.61
N LYS A 138 1.67 -11.34 9.60
CA LYS A 138 2.78 -10.78 10.39
C LYS A 138 3.87 -10.15 9.53
N GLN A 139 3.51 -9.54 8.42
CA GLN A 139 4.41 -8.69 7.63
C GLN A 139 4.57 -7.31 8.24
N HIS A 140 3.52 -6.81 8.89
CA HIS A 140 3.48 -5.53 9.60
C HIS A 140 2.79 -5.66 10.95
N VAL A 141 3.06 -4.70 11.83
CA VAL A 141 2.39 -4.51 13.12
C VAL A 141 1.41 -3.34 13.04
N ILE A 142 0.50 -3.21 14.00
CA ILE A 142 -0.57 -2.19 13.95
C ILE A 142 -0.01 -0.77 13.83
N ILE A 143 1.10 -0.46 14.49
CA ILE A 143 1.71 0.87 14.42
C ILE A 143 2.17 1.22 12.99
N ASP A 144 2.64 0.23 12.22
CA ASP A 144 3.02 0.44 10.81
C ASP A 144 1.80 0.80 9.96
N VAL A 145 0.63 0.22 10.27
CA VAL A 145 -0.64 0.52 9.59
C VAL A 145 -1.14 1.92 9.95
N ILE A 146 -1.05 2.31 11.23
CA ILE A 146 -1.47 3.65 11.69
C ILE A 146 -0.60 4.73 11.04
N THR A 147 0.72 4.54 11.08
CA THR A 147 1.66 5.49 10.47
C THR A 147 1.48 5.57 8.95
N ALA A 148 1.16 4.45 8.30
CA ALA A 148 0.82 4.40 6.88
C ALA A 148 -0.47 5.18 6.55
N ALA A 149 -1.50 5.10 7.40
CA ALA A 149 -2.74 5.87 7.21
C ALA A 149 -2.50 7.38 7.33
N LEU A 150 -1.68 7.80 8.30
CA LEU A 150 -1.29 9.21 8.45
C LEU A 150 -0.48 9.70 7.24
N LEU A 151 0.49 8.89 6.79
CA LEU A 151 1.28 9.20 5.60
C LEU A 151 0.38 9.32 4.36
N ALA A 152 -0.53 8.38 4.14
CA ALA A 152 -1.46 8.40 3.02
C ALA A 152 -2.31 9.69 3.01
N ALA A 153 -2.76 10.16 4.17
CA ALA A 153 -3.49 11.43 4.27
C ALA A 153 -2.64 12.62 3.81
N VAL A 154 -1.38 12.69 4.24
CA VAL A 154 -0.43 13.73 3.81
C VAL A 154 -0.18 13.64 2.29
N CYS A 155 -0.01 12.44 1.75
CA CYS A 155 0.22 12.23 0.33
C CYS A 155 -0.99 12.60 -0.53
N CYS A 156 -2.21 12.25 -0.08
CA CYS A 156 -3.44 12.66 -0.75
C CYS A 156 -3.61 14.19 -0.73
N PHE A 157 -3.26 14.86 0.38
CA PHE A 157 -3.26 16.31 0.45
C PHE A 157 -2.25 16.92 -0.54
N ALA A 158 -1.00 16.40 -0.58
CA ALA A 158 0.01 16.85 -1.52
C ALA A 158 -0.44 16.69 -2.98
N GLY A 159 -1.06 15.55 -3.32
CA GLY A 159 -1.70 15.37 -4.63
C GLY A 159 -2.79 16.41 -4.89
N GLY A 160 -3.67 16.65 -3.91
CA GLY A 160 -4.82 17.55 -4.05
C GLY A 160 -4.47 19.03 -4.28
N ILE A 161 -3.27 19.46 -3.89
CA ILE A 161 -2.78 20.83 -4.16
C ILE A 161 -1.97 20.93 -5.45
N ALA A 162 -1.62 19.82 -6.09
CA ALA A 162 -0.88 19.82 -7.35
C ALA A 162 -1.78 20.26 -8.51
N ASP A 163 -1.22 21.03 -9.44
CA ASP A 163 -1.89 21.37 -10.69
C ASP A 163 -1.82 20.18 -11.68
N PRO A 164 -2.95 19.54 -12.02
CA PRO A 164 -2.95 18.36 -12.87
C PRO A 164 -2.36 18.60 -14.27
N GLU A 165 -2.56 19.81 -14.82
CA GLU A 165 -2.09 20.17 -16.16
C GLU A 165 -0.57 20.19 -16.22
N SER A 166 0.07 20.84 -15.25
CA SER A 166 1.52 20.88 -15.11
C SER A 166 2.11 19.48 -14.93
N VAL A 167 1.46 18.63 -14.14
CA VAL A 167 1.90 17.25 -13.93
C VAL A 167 1.81 16.43 -15.22
N LEU A 168 0.72 16.53 -15.96
CA LEU A 168 0.55 15.81 -17.24
C LEU A 168 1.59 16.26 -18.27
N MET A 169 1.93 17.56 -18.30
CA MET A 169 2.99 18.09 -19.16
C MET A 169 4.36 17.50 -18.80
N ILE A 170 4.71 17.46 -17.50
CA ILE A 170 5.96 16.85 -17.01
C ILE A 170 6.05 15.36 -17.38
N LEU A 171 4.92 14.65 -17.31
CA LEU A 171 4.85 13.23 -17.67
C LEU A 171 4.86 12.96 -19.19
N GLY A 172 4.82 14.01 -20.03
CA GLY A 172 4.77 13.87 -21.49
C GLY A 172 3.45 13.30 -22.02
N LEU A 173 2.36 13.48 -21.28
CA LEU A 173 1.02 12.96 -21.60
C LEU A 173 0.08 14.04 -22.18
N ARG A 174 0.63 15.21 -22.48
CA ARG A 174 0.01 16.35 -23.19
C ARG A 174 0.98 17.02 -24.11
#